data_8605a4ecec1295dbed219482cba34e33
#
_entry.id   8605a4ecec1295dbed219482cba34e33
#
_cell.length_a   1.000
_cell.length_b   1.000
_cell.length_c   1.000
_cell.angle_alpha   90.00
_cell.angle_beta   90.00
_cell.angle_gamma   90.00
#
_symmetry.space_group_name_H-M   'P 1'
#
loop_
_entity.id
_entity.type
_entity.pdbx_description
1 polymer ?
#
loop_
_entity_poly.entity_id
_entity_poly.type
_entity_poly.pdbx_seq_one_letter_code
_entity_poly.pdbx_strand_id
1 'polypeptide(L)'
;MLDYEQIATEYAKSYSDKSRIYFIEHYLSTMDAGAGKQVPFNLFPRQKVFLQSLAENKASIAIKHRQAGITTISTAWIAAQIAFASKDAPETVLCIANKLEQAYELMDKIRDFLNQIPRWYWGEEYYSDDPNSEKNKKDIFKKNSKAMIELFNGCKVYARAGKPNAARGISAVSILIFDEAAFIEDGVAAYSSAVAATASVPNAKIIMVSTPNGKDELYYKTYKQAIAKENNYTAVEFKWFQDPRYNKNLKWFKKNEETGEVEWIVEETLDETGTINYDEERWRNLEREGWTPSSPWYTLMCKQFNNDRMKITQELDVSFMGSANNVVPAEVIEMQNVVNVRDPITTLRDPLVPETWFWKPPIDGHRYILACDPSRGDAADRTAIEVIDVDGRDEDGKPIVEQVMEYLGKKLGDEIGQLIFNYARMYNNAFVVVDATGGVGDACLLTLISLGYKNIFYDDTSLKKYTIQDTYSSFSPDPHDRMPGFHMQGNRFPMLSAFAGMLRTNEFKVRSIRVINELETWIFKGETGRMDHMSGSHDDSITCLAMGLFVMQYSFNKLEATKSKDAAILKAYTTVSSSGLYVDKRNRGEELLMDPKNGLPFYNDKIMSKYGKDNTPKGAYMWLFAGTY
;
A
#
# COMPACT_ATOMS: atom_id res chain seq x y z
N MET A 1 -16.09 -46.84 -29.85
CA MET A 1 -15.21 -47.30 -28.77
C MET A 1 -13.80 -47.29 -29.32
N LEU A 2 -12.82 -46.73 -28.61
CA LEU A 2 -11.40 -46.78 -28.99
C LEU A 2 -10.90 -48.20 -28.70
N ASP A 3 -10.11 -48.79 -29.61
CA ASP A 3 -9.42 -50.03 -29.35
C ASP A 3 -8.20 -49.83 -28.41
N TYR A 4 -7.61 -50.90 -27.91
CA TYR A 4 -6.48 -50.81 -26.95
C TYR A 4 -5.29 -50.07 -27.51
N GLU A 5 -5.00 -50.13 -28.79
CA GLU A 5 -3.90 -49.46 -29.46
C GLU A 5 -4.16 -47.95 -29.54
N GLN A 6 -5.40 -47.58 -29.85
CA GLN A 6 -5.87 -46.20 -29.83
C GLN A 6 -5.82 -45.61 -28.41
N ILE A 7 -6.32 -46.36 -27.40
CA ILE A 7 -6.25 -45.95 -25.99
C ILE A 7 -4.78 -45.69 -25.55
N ALA A 8 -3.88 -46.63 -25.87
CA ALA A 8 -2.48 -46.51 -25.54
C ALA A 8 -1.84 -45.30 -26.22
N THR A 9 -2.16 -45.04 -27.48
CA THR A 9 -1.68 -43.89 -28.24
C THR A 9 -2.16 -42.57 -27.66
N GLU A 10 -3.45 -42.46 -27.36
CA GLU A 10 -4.04 -41.24 -26.74
C GLU A 10 -3.50 -40.99 -25.33
N TYR A 11 -3.34 -42.05 -24.53
CA TYR A 11 -2.71 -41.97 -23.21
C TYR A 11 -1.28 -41.45 -23.31
N ALA A 12 -0.44 -42.03 -24.18
CA ALA A 12 0.93 -41.66 -24.38
C ALA A 12 1.07 -40.18 -24.84
N LYS A 13 0.22 -39.74 -25.74
CA LYS A 13 0.16 -38.36 -26.21
C LYS A 13 -0.20 -37.37 -25.10
N SER A 14 -1.23 -37.68 -24.33
CA SER A 14 -1.66 -36.86 -23.19
C SER A 14 -0.63 -36.85 -22.06
N TYR A 15 0.06 -37.98 -21.81
CA TYR A 15 1.06 -38.11 -20.77
C TYR A 15 2.35 -37.37 -21.11
N SER A 16 2.75 -37.38 -22.39
CA SER A 16 3.97 -36.69 -22.87
C SER A 16 3.85 -35.18 -22.79
N ASP A 17 2.67 -34.63 -22.97
CA ASP A 17 2.40 -33.20 -22.84
C ASP A 17 2.32 -32.80 -21.35
N LYS A 18 3.43 -32.34 -20.80
CA LYS A 18 3.51 -31.89 -19.39
C LYS A 18 2.70 -30.61 -19.13
N SER A 19 2.41 -29.83 -20.16
CA SER A 19 1.53 -28.64 -20.05
C SER A 19 0.05 -29.02 -19.88
N ARG A 20 -0.33 -30.26 -20.24
CA ARG A 20 -1.69 -30.78 -20.24
C ARG A 20 -2.63 -30.07 -21.21
N ILE A 21 -2.13 -29.23 -22.11
CA ILE A 21 -2.92 -28.50 -23.10
C ILE A 21 -3.75 -29.50 -23.94
N TYR A 22 -3.06 -30.49 -24.52
CA TYR A 22 -3.74 -31.51 -25.33
C TYR A 22 -4.87 -32.20 -24.56
N PHE A 23 -4.56 -32.65 -23.34
CA PHE A 23 -5.54 -33.35 -22.51
C PHE A 23 -6.76 -32.48 -22.17
N ILE A 24 -6.52 -31.23 -21.76
CA ILE A 24 -7.60 -30.29 -21.39
C ILE A 24 -8.49 -29.99 -22.58
N GLU A 25 -7.95 -29.73 -23.77
CA GLU A 25 -8.74 -29.40 -24.97
C GLU A 25 -9.51 -30.58 -25.52
N HIS A 26 -9.04 -31.83 -25.33
CA HIS A 26 -9.69 -33.02 -25.93
C HIS A 26 -10.64 -33.74 -24.97
N TYR A 27 -10.40 -33.70 -23.68
CA TYR A 27 -11.13 -34.54 -22.72
C TYR A 27 -11.89 -33.78 -21.64
N LEU A 28 -11.64 -32.47 -21.49
CA LEU A 28 -12.34 -31.66 -20.52
C LEU A 28 -13.26 -30.64 -21.21
N SER A 29 -14.26 -30.21 -20.47
CA SER A 29 -15.19 -29.16 -20.88
C SER A 29 -15.42 -28.18 -19.71
N THR A 30 -15.78 -26.97 -20.05
CA THR A 30 -16.06 -25.90 -19.10
C THR A 30 -17.46 -25.31 -19.34
N MET A 31 -17.99 -24.61 -18.35
CA MET A 31 -19.22 -23.85 -18.52
C MET A 31 -18.96 -22.56 -19.30
N ASP A 32 -19.66 -22.38 -20.40
CA ASP A 32 -19.76 -21.07 -21.04
C ASP A 32 -20.72 -20.20 -20.22
N ALA A 33 -20.16 -19.14 -19.59
CA ALA A 33 -20.94 -18.23 -18.76
C ALA A 33 -22.01 -17.45 -19.54
N GLY A 34 -21.81 -17.22 -20.84
CA GLY A 34 -22.78 -16.52 -21.71
C GLY A 34 -23.95 -17.43 -22.16
N ALA A 35 -23.66 -18.69 -22.45
CA ALA A 35 -24.67 -19.65 -22.96
C ALA A 35 -25.27 -20.54 -21.87
N GLY A 36 -24.70 -20.58 -20.66
CA GLY A 36 -25.13 -21.50 -19.59
C GLY A 36 -25.00 -22.99 -19.96
N LYS A 37 -24.11 -23.31 -20.89
CA LYS A 37 -23.90 -24.65 -21.42
C LYS A 37 -22.48 -25.13 -21.19
N GLN A 38 -22.33 -26.44 -21.05
CA GLN A 38 -21.02 -27.08 -21.04
C GLN A 38 -20.46 -27.12 -22.46
N VAL A 39 -19.26 -26.59 -22.66
CA VAL A 39 -18.58 -26.54 -23.96
C VAL A 39 -17.17 -27.13 -23.81
N PRO A 40 -16.61 -27.77 -24.86
CA PRO A 40 -15.21 -28.19 -24.86
C PRO A 40 -14.27 -27.01 -24.54
N PHE A 41 -13.16 -27.29 -23.91
CA PHE A 41 -12.15 -26.27 -23.73
C PHE A 41 -11.60 -25.80 -25.08
N ASN A 42 -11.59 -24.49 -25.28
CA ASN A 42 -10.88 -23.84 -26.37
C ASN A 42 -9.93 -22.83 -25.70
N LEU A 43 -8.70 -23.27 -25.44
CA LEU A 43 -7.73 -22.48 -24.70
C LEU A 43 -7.23 -21.32 -25.55
N PHE A 44 -7.25 -20.13 -24.97
CA PHE A 44 -6.72 -18.92 -25.60
C PHE A 44 -5.18 -18.94 -25.62
N PRO A 45 -4.52 -18.26 -26.57
CA PRO A 45 -3.08 -18.27 -26.68
C PRO A 45 -2.38 -17.99 -25.34
N ARG A 46 -2.84 -16.98 -24.61
CA ARG A 46 -2.25 -16.60 -23.32
C ARG A 46 -2.45 -17.65 -22.22
N GLN A 47 -3.58 -18.35 -22.23
CA GLN A 47 -3.85 -19.46 -21.32
C GLN A 47 -2.89 -20.65 -21.59
N LYS A 48 -2.59 -20.92 -22.86
CA LYS A 48 -1.59 -21.94 -23.23
C LYS A 48 -0.19 -21.60 -22.71
N VAL A 49 0.22 -20.33 -22.84
CA VAL A 49 1.49 -19.84 -22.26
C VAL A 49 1.56 -20.07 -20.74
N PHE A 50 0.45 -19.83 -20.03
CA PHE A 50 0.42 -20.07 -18.60
C PHE A 50 0.52 -21.56 -18.24
N LEU A 51 -0.20 -22.43 -18.95
CA LEU A 51 -0.11 -23.88 -18.74
C LEU A 51 1.30 -24.42 -19.03
N GLN A 52 1.98 -23.90 -20.05
CA GLN A 52 3.39 -24.17 -20.32
C GLN A 52 4.27 -23.71 -19.16
N SER A 53 4.04 -22.50 -18.63
CA SER A 53 4.74 -22.00 -17.44
C SER A 53 4.57 -22.91 -16.23
N LEU A 54 3.36 -23.45 -15.98
CA LEU A 54 3.14 -24.43 -14.91
C LEU A 54 3.92 -25.72 -15.10
N ALA A 55 4.07 -26.17 -16.35
CA ALA A 55 4.84 -27.38 -16.67
C ALA A 55 6.35 -27.19 -16.44
N GLU A 56 6.90 -26.08 -16.92
CA GLU A 56 8.34 -25.83 -16.99
C GLU A 56 8.93 -25.29 -15.69
N ASN A 57 8.18 -24.48 -14.93
CA ASN A 57 8.69 -23.78 -13.76
C ASN A 57 8.18 -24.38 -12.44
N LYS A 58 8.97 -24.20 -11.38
CA LYS A 58 8.58 -24.61 -10.01
C LYS A 58 7.57 -23.65 -9.38
N ALA A 59 7.66 -22.38 -9.71
CA ALA A 59 6.78 -21.36 -9.18
C ALA A 59 6.28 -20.43 -10.30
N SER A 60 4.97 -20.24 -10.39
CA SER A 60 4.33 -19.36 -11.36
C SER A 60 3.37 -18.41 -10.66
N ILE A 61 3.39 -17.14 -11.08
CA ILE A 61 2.49 -16.11 -10.56
C ILE A 61 1.71 -15.47 -11.71
N ALA A 62 0.39 -15.48 -11.62
CA ALA A 62 -0.49 -14.98 -12.68
C ALA A 62 -1.31 -13.80 -12.18
N ILE A 63 -1.06 -12.61 -12.74
CA ILE A 63 -1.94 -11.46 -12.57
C ILE A 63 -2.97 -11.42 -13.71
N LYS A 64 -4.22 -11.21 -13.37
CA LYS A 64 -5.33 -11.37 -14.32
C LYS A 64 -6.37 -10.27 -14.20
N HIS A 65 -7.03 -9.96 -15.32
CA HIS A 65 -8.32 -9.27 -15.27
C HIS A 65 -9.41 -10.22 -14.74
N ARG A 66 -10.51 -9.66 -14.27
CA ARG A 66 -11.63 -10.45 -13.78
C ARG A 66 -12.20 -11.34 -14.91
N GLN A 67 -12.57 -12.58 -14.57
CA GLN A 67 -13.12 -13.59 -15.49
C GLN A 67 -12.17 -14.06 -16.62
N ALA A 68 -10.85 -13.91 -16.45
CA ALA A 68 -9.86 -14.45 -17.41
C ALA A 68 -9.85 -15.99 -17.51
N GLY A 69 -10.57 -16.70 -16.65
CA GLY A 69 -10.65 -18.16 -16.64
C GLY A 69 -9.42 -18.87 -16.03
N ILE A 70 -8.49 -18.14 -15.43
CA ILE A 70 -7.20 -18.69 -14.96
C ILE A 70 -7.39 -19.67 -13.80
N THR A 71 -8.26 -19.38 -12.85
CA THR A 71 -8.62 -20.32 -11.78
C THR A 71 -9.16 -21.63 -12.36
N THR A 72 -9.98 -21.57 -13.42
CA THR A 72 -10.57 -22.74 -14.08
C THR A 72 -9.50 -23.58 -14.78
N ILE A 73 -8.60 -22.97 -15.55
CA ILE A 73 -7.52 -23.74 -16.21
C ILE A 73 -6.48 -24.28 -15.23
N SER A 74 -6.22 -23.56 -14.12
CA SER A 74 -5.36 -24.07 -13.05
C SER A 74 -5.94 -25.33 -12.39
N THR A 75 -7.24 -25.34 -12.11
CA THR A 75 -7.92 -26.51 -11.53
C THR A 75 -8.04 -27.66 -12.53
N ALA A 76 -8.22 -27.39 -13.84
CA ALA A 76 -8.20 -28.40 -14.90
C ALA A 76 -6.79 -29.03 -15.03
N TRP A 77 -5.74 -28.21 -14.96
CA TRP A 77 -4.35 -28.69 -14.96
C TRP A 77 -4.05 -29.55 -13.73
N ILE A 78 -4.48 -29.12 -12.53
CA ILE A 78 -4.35 -29.91 -11.29
C ILE A 78 -5.07 -31.25 -11.43
N ALA A 79 -6.32 -31.28 -11.91
CA ALA A 79 -7.08 -32.51 -12.13
C ALA A 79 -6.33 -33.47 -13.07
N ALA A 80 -5.77 -32.95 -14.17
CA ALA A 80 -4.96 -33.73 -15.10
C ALA A 80 -3.67 -34.25 -14.41
N GLN A 81 -2.95 -33.43 -13.63
CA GLN A 81 -1.74 -33.89 -12.92
C GLN A 81 -2.01 -35.05 -11.97
N ILE A 82 -3.05 -34.96 -11.15
CA ILE A 82 -3.40 -36.01 -10.20
C ILE A 82 -3.97 -37.27 -10.90
N ALA A 83 -4.59 -37.13 -12.07
CA ALA A 83 -5.04 -38.26 -12.87
C ALA A 83 -3.88 -39.08 -13.45
N PHE A 84 -2.78 -38.40 -13.84
CA PHE A 84 -1.57 -39.04 -14.37
C PHE A 84 -0.57 -39.46 -13.30
N ALA A 85 -0.84 -39.18 -12.01
CA ALA A 85 0.03 -39.60 -10.93
C ALA A 85 -0.06 -41.11 -10.66
N SER A 86 1.09 -41.75 -10.46
CA SER A 86 1.12 -43.19 -10.14
C SER A 86 0.79 -43.43 -8.66
N LYS A 87 0.40 -44.69 -8.33
CA LYS A 87 0.20 -45.12 -6.95
C LYS A 87 1.50 -45.04 -6.10
N ASP A 88 2.66 -45.19 -6.74
CA ASP A 88 3.97 -45.17 -6.07
C ASP A 88 4.47 -43.71 -5.86
N ALA A 89 3.92 -42.75 -6.56
CA ALA A 89 4.24 -41.33 -6.45
C ALA A 89 2.96 -40.47 -6.48
N PRO A 90 2.14 -40.56 -5.42
CA PRO A 90 0.88 -39.81 -5.36
C PRO A 90 1.13 -38.32 -5.10
N GLU A 91 0.31 -37.47 -5.71
CA GLU A 91 0.36 -36.03 -5.54
C GLU A 91 -0.47 -35.58 -4.32
N THR A 92 0.06 -34.62 -3.57
CA THR A 92 -0.68 -33.92 -2.51
C THR A 92 -0.85 -32.47 -2.91
N VAL A 93 -2.09 -32.07 -3.11
CA VAL A 93 -2.47 -30.72 -3.53
C VAL A 93 -3.03 -29.95 -2.34
N LEU A 94 -2.58 -28.70 -2.16
CA LEU A 94 -3.13 -27.77 -1.19
C LEU A 94 -3.70 -26.53 -1.90
N CYS A 95 -5.02 -26.37 -1.84
CA CYS A 95 -5.73 -25.21 -2.36
C CYS A 95 -6.00 -24.22 -1.24
N ILE A 96 -5.48 -23.01 -1.38
CA ILE A 96 -5.65 -21.89 -0.44
C ILE A 96 -6.35 -20.74 -1.18
N ALA A 97 -7.37 -20.17 -0.55
CA ALA A 97 -8.04 -18.97 -1.02
C ALA A 97 -8.31 -18.03 0.16
N ASN A 98 -8.65 -16.78 -0.12
CA ASN A 98 -8.94 -15.78 0.93
C ASN A 98 -10.00 -16.29 1.93
N LYS A 99 -11.11 -16.85 1.41
CA LYS A 99 -12.18 -17.46 2.23
C LYS A 99 -12.27 -18.96 1.98
N LEU A 100 -12.73 -19.69 3.00
CA LEU A 100 -12.86 -21.14 2.92
C LEU A 100 -13.86 -21.59 1.84
N GLU A 101 -14.93 -20.82 1.65
CA GLU A 101 -15.93 -21.07 0.60
C GLU A 101 -15.32 -21.02 -0.80
N GLN A 102 -14.42 -20.06 -1.06
CA GLN A 102 -13.68 -19.97 -2.33
C GLN A 102 -12.74 -21.16 -2.52
N ALA A 103 -12.07 -21.62 -1.45
CA ALA A 103 -11.26 -22.83 -1.52
C ALA A 103 -12.14 -24.08 -1.83
N TYR A 104 -13.36 -24.14 -1.35
CA TYR A 104 -14.32 -25.20 -1.72
C TYR A 104 -14.74 -25.12 -3.18
N GLU A 105 -14.89 -23.92 -3.76
CA GLU A 105 -15.17 -23.76 -5.20
C GLU A 105 -14.03 -24.31 -6.08
N LEU A 106 -12.77 -24.17 -5.64
CA LEU A 106 -11.64 -24.83 -6.33
C LEU A 106 -11.77 -26.36 -6.29
N MET A 107 -12.14 -26.89 -5.12
CA MET A 107 -12.36 -28.34 -4.94
C MET A 107 -13.49 -28.85 -5.83
N ASP A 108 -14.59 -28.11 -5.92
CA ASP A 108 -15.73 -28.48 -6.75
C ASP A 108 -15.33 -28.53 -8.23
N LYS A 109 -14.59 -27.52 -8.72
CA LYS A 109 -14.07 -27.54 -10.10
C LYS A 109 -13.11 -28.72 -10.35
N ILE A 110 -12.18 -28.99 -9.43
CA ILE A 110 -11.28 -30.15 -9.56
C ILE A 110 -12.09 -31.45 -9.61
N ARG A 111 -13.10 -31.60 -8.76
CA ARG A 111 -14.00 -32.78 -8.73
C ARG A 111 -14.75 -32.94 -10.04
N ASP A 112 -15.30 -31.85 -10.56
CA ASP A 112 -16.03 -31.85 -11.82
C ASP A 112 -15.14 -32.27 -13.00
N PHE A 113 -13.89 -31.78 -13.04
CA PHE A 113 -12.92 -32.21 -14.07
C PHE A 113 -12.52 -33.66 -13.92
N LEU A 114 -12.29 -34.16 -12.70
CA LEU A 114 -11.98 -35.57 -12.46
C LEU A 114 -13.11 -36.50 -12.92
N ASN A 115 -14.38 -36.09 -12.77
CA ASN A 115 -15.53 -36.84 -13.23
C ASN A 115 -15.68 -36.85 -14.75
N GLN A 116 -15.09 -35.88 -15.46
CA GLN A 116 -15.12 -35.83 -16.94
C GLN A 116 -14.07 -36.74 -17.58
N ILE A 117 -13.01 -37.10 -16.82
CA ILE A 117 -11.91 -37.91 -17.35
C ILE A 117 -12.46 -39.27 -17.83
N PRO A 118 -12.19 -39.68 -19.07
CA PRO A 118 -12.65 -40.96 -19.57
C PRO A 118 -12.19 -42.13 -18.69
N ARG A 119 -13.08 -43.11 -18.49
CA ARG A 119 -12.84 -44.24 -17.57
C ARG A 119 -11.58 -45.03 -17.90
N TRP A 120 -11.22 -45.16 -19.15
CA TRP A 120 -10.01 -45.87 -19.56
C TRP A 120 -8.70 -45.23 -19.10
N TYR A 121 -8.69 -43.94 -18.74
CA TYR A 121 -7.56 -43.28 -18.11
C TYR A 121 -7.23 -43.83 -16.69
N TRP A 122 -8.26 -44.36 -16.03
CA TRP A 122 -8.11 -44.86 -14.67
C TRP A 122 -7.58 -46.30 -14.61
N GLY A 123 -7.33 -46.92 -15.77
CA GLY A 123 -6.77 -48.26 -15.91
C GLY A 123 -7.83 -49.37 -15.89
N GLU A 124 -7.36 -50.59 -16.09
CA GLU A 124 -8.25 -51.79 -16.26
C GLU A 124 -9.13 -52.10 -15.07
N GLU A 125 -8.84 -51.61 -13.88
CA GLU A 125 -9.67 -51.76 -12.69
C GLU A 125 -10.94 -50.90 -12.76
N TYR A 126 -10.96 -49.85 -13.59
CA TYR A 126 -12.03 -48.84 -13.68
C TYR A 126 -12.66 -48.77 -15.06
N TYR A 127 -12.21 -49.58 -16.00
CA TYR A 127 -12.70 -49.60 -17.37
C TYR A 127 -12.86 -51.01 -17.90
N SER A 128 -13.92 -51.20 -18.68
CA SER A 128 -14.20 -52.39 -19.48
C SER A 128 -14.98 -51.95 -20.71
N ASP A 129 -14.78 -52.63 -21.85
CA ASP A 129 -15.56 -52.42 -23.07
C ASP A 129 -17.02 -52.85 -22.93
N ASP A 130 -17.34 -53.70 -21.94
CA ASP A 130 -18.73 -53.99 -21.59
C ASP A 130 -19.35 -52.81 -20.81
N PRO A 131 -20.33 -52.08 -21.37
CA PRO A 131 -20.97 -50.96 -20.68
C PRO A 131 -21.61 -51.32 -19.34
N ASN A 132 -21.99 -52.57 -19.14
CA ASN A 132 -22.64 -53.06 -17.92
C ASN A 132 -21.66 -53.53 -16.86
N SER A 133 -20.35 -53.50 -17.14
CA SER A 133 -19.31 -53.95 -16.22
C SER A 133 -19.32 -53.14 -14.92
N GLU A 134 -19.20 -53.81 -13.78
CA GLU A 134 -19.03 -53.18 -12.47
C GLU A 134 -17.77 -52.31 -12.40
N LYS A 135 -16.76 -52.57 -13.25
CA LYS A 135 -15.55 -51.72 -13.35
C LYS A 135 -15.91 -50.29 -13.75
N ASN A 136 -16.85 -50.13 -14.71
CA ASN A 136 -17.29 -48.82 -15.19
C ASN A 136 -18.11 -48.02 -14.14
N LYS A 137 -18.62 -48.70 -13.11
CA LYS A 137 -19.38 -48.10 -12.01
C LYS A 137 -18.52 -47.82 -10.77
N LYS A 138 -17.32 -48.36 -10.71
CA LYS A 138 -16.41 -48.23 -9.56
C LYS A 138 -16.06 -46.76 -9.29
N ASP A 139 -16.20 -46.31 -8.04
CA ASP A 139 -15.86 -44.95 -7.66
C ASP A 139 -14.34 -44.75 -7.65
N ILE A 140 -13.87 -43.65 -8.23
CA ILE A 140 -12.47 -43.24 -8.22
C ILE A 140 -12.09 -42.57 -6.90
N PHE A 141 -13.08 -42.12 -6.11
CA PHE A 141 -12.86 -41.41 -4.85
C PHE A 141 -12.89 -42.38 -3.66
N LYS A 142 -11.82 -42.39 -2.86
CA LYS A 142 -11.78 -43.01 -1.52
C LYS A 142 -12.41 -42.10 -0.47
N LYS A 143 -12.18 -40.77 -0.60
CA LYS A 143 -12.81 -39.74 0.20
C LYS A 143 -13.24 -38.62 -0.71
N ASN A 144 -14.44 -38.11 -0.51
CA ASN A 144 -15.04 -37.06 -1.30
C ASN A 144 -15.86 -36.13 -0.41
N SER A 145 -15.18 -35.14 0.19
CA SER A 145 -15.80 -34.13 1.03
C SER A 145 -15.52 -32.72 0.49
N LYS A 146 -16.20 -31.70 1.00
CA LYS A 146 -15.93 -30.30 0.63
C LYS A 146 -14.48 -29.89 0.89
N ALA A 147 -13.87 -30.37 1.99
CA ALA A 147 -12.54 -29.95 2.42
C ALA A 147 -11.40 -30.88 1.97
N MET A 148 -11.73 -32.09 1.49
CA MET A 148 -10.73 -33.09 1.11
C MET A 148 -11.25 -34.06 0.06
N ILE A 149 -10.45 -34.28 -0.97
CA ILE A 149 -10.58 -35.38 -1.93
C ILE A 149 -9.41 -36.34 -1.73
N GLU A 150 -9.67 -37.64 -1.76
CA GLU A 150 -8.65 -38.70 -1.84
C GLU A 150 -9.05 -39.68 -2.94
N LEU A 151 -8.14 -39.89 -3.89
CA LEU A 151 -8.35 -40.81 -5.00
C LEU A 151 -7.80 -42.21 -4.71
N PHE A 152 -8.20 -43.17 -5.51
CA PHE A 152 -7.73 -44.57 -5.41
C PHE A 152 -6.21 -44.72 -5.60
N ASN A 153 -5.57 -43.81 -6.38
CA ASN A 153 -4.12 -43.79 -6.59
C ASN A 153 -3.35 -43.12 -5.45
N GLY A 154 -4.03 -42.73 -4.36
CA GLY A 154 -3.41 -42.12 -3.17
C GLY A 154 -3.26 -40.59 -3.26
N CYS A 155 -3.59 -39.98 -4.38
CA CYS A 155 -3.58 -38.51 -4.51
C CYS A 155 -4.57 -37.86 -3.56
N LYS A 156 -4.19 -36.74 -2.98
CA LYS A 156 -4.99 -35.99 -2.01
C LYS A 156 -5.08 -34.51 -2.41
N VAL A 157 -6.27 -33.95 -2.27
CA VAL A 157 -6.48 -32.50 -2.46
C VAL A 157 -7.13 -31.95 -1.20
N TYR A 158 -6.58 -30.87 -0.67
CA TYR A 158 -7.06 -30.17 0.52
C TYR A 158 -7.47 -28.74 0.19
N ALA A 159 -8.58 -28.30 0.77
CA ALA A 159 -8.99 -26.88 0.75
C ALA A 159 -8.78 -26.23 2.11
N ARG A 160 -8.21 -25.02 2.13
CA ARG A 160 -7.98 -24.22 3.33
C ARG A 160 -8.22 -22.74 3.07
N ALA A 161 -8.62 -22.02 4.11
CA ALA A 161 -8.59 -20.56 4.09
C ALA A 161 -7.15 -20.05 4.27
N GLY A 162 -6.86 -18.87 3.71
CA GLY A 162 -5.57 -18.21 3.78
C GLY A 162 -5.25 -17.66 5.19
N LYS A 163 -4.94 -18.54 6.12
CA LYS A 163 -4.59 -18.21 7.51
C LYS A 163 -3.17 -18.70 7.83
N PRO A 164 -2.50 -18.13 8.84
CA PRO A 164 -1.13 -18.50 9.21
C PRO A 164 -0.89 -19.99 9.49
N ASN A 165 -1.94 -20.75 9.78
CA ASN A 165 -1.87 -22.19 10.05
C ASN A 165 -2.53 -23.06 8.96
N ALA A 166 -2.72 -22.54 7.74
CA ALA A 166 -3.43 -23.22 6.66
C ALA A 166 -2.86 -24.60 6.30
N ALA A 167 -1.55 -24.77 6.36
CA ALA A 167 -0.87 -26.03 6.06
C ALA A 167 -0.67 -26.97 7.27
N ARG A 168 -1.12 -26.58 8.48
CA ARG A 168 -0.89 -27.38 9.68
C ARG A 168 -1.52 -28.78 9.55
N GLY A 169 -0.71 -29.83 9.78
CA GLY A 169 -1.13 -31.22 9.64
C GLY A 169 -1.13 -31.76 8.21
N ILE A 170 -0.66 -30.99 7.23
CA ILE A 170 -0.44 -31.42 5.85
C ILE A 170 1.05 -31.38 5.57
N SER A 171 1.60 -32.46 5.04
CA SER A 171 3.03 -32.57 4.69
C SER A 171 3.19 -33.09 3.27
N ALA A 172 4.39 -32.93 2.72
CA ALA A 172 4.74 -33.39 1.38
C ALA A 172 3.79 -32.86 0.31
N VAL A 173 3.47 -31.56 0.38
CA VAL A 173 2.66 -30.87 -0.63
C VAL A 173 3.46 -30.78 -1.92
N SER A 174 2.94 -31.38 -2.99
CA SER A 174 3.57 -31.36 -4.31
C SER A 174 3.01 -30.27 -5.23
N ILE A 175 1.76 -29.84 -5.01
CA ILE A 175 1.15 -28.73 -5.73
C ILE A 175 0.46 -27.81 -4.70
N LEU A 176 0.90 -26.55 -4.66
CA LEU A 176 0.36 -25.52 -3.81
C LEU A 176 -0.25 -24.43 -4.70
N ILE A 177 -1.54 -24.15 -4.53
CA ILE A 177 -2.21 -23.07 -5.24
C ILE A 177 -2.80 -22.05 -4.26
N PHE A 178 -2.47 -20.76 -4.49
CA PHE A 178 -3.11 -19.61 -3.88
C PHE A 178 -4.01 -18.93 -4.91
N ASP A 179 -5.30 -18.97 -4.69
CA ASP A 179 -6.29 -18.26 -5.51
C ASP A 179 -6.73 -16.97 -4.81
N GLU A 180 -6.86 -15.89 -5.57
CA GLU A 180 -7.09 -14.53 -5.10
C GLU A 180 -6.08 -14.13 -4.00
N ALA A 181 -4.79 -14.42 -4.26
CA ALA A 181 -3.70 -14.27 -3.31
C ALA A 181 -3.52 -12.85 -2.76
N ALA A 182 -3.79 -11.81 -3.57
CA ALA A 182 -3.70 -10.41 -3.18
C ALA A 182 -4.75 -9.99 -2.13
N PHE A 183 -5.77 -10.81 -1.89
CA PHE A 183 -6.85 -10.52 -0.94
C PHE A 183 -6.69 -11.25 0.40
N ILE A 184 -5.64 -12.04 0.57
CA ILE A 184 -5.37 -12.78 1.83
C ILE A 184 -4.79 -11.82 2.86
N GLU A 185 -5.52 -11.54 3.95
CA GLU A 185 -5.15 -10.56 4.98
C GLU A 185 -3.77 -10.82 5.60
N ASP A 186 -3.51 -12.08 6.03
CA ASP A 186 -2.23 -12.51 6.59
C ASP A 186 -1.39 -13.26 5.55
N GLY A 187 -1.32 -12.75 4.33
CA GLY A 187 -0.77 -13.45 3.16
C GLY A 187 0.65 -13.97 3.37
N VAL A 188 1.54 -13.17 3.93
CA VAL A 188 2.94 -13.55 4.17
C VAL A 188 3.06 -14.73 5.15
N ALA A 189 2.29 -14.71 6.24
CA ALA A 189 2.31 -15.79 7.24
C ALA A 189 1.65 -17.06 6.69
N ALA A 190 0.53 -16.95 5.96
CA ALA A 190 -0.12 -18.07 5.29
C ALA A 190 0.81 -18.72 4.24
N TYR A 191 1.50 -17.92 3.45
CA TYR A 191 2.47 -18.35 2.45
C TYR A 191 3.64 -19.07 3.09
N SER A 192 4.28 -18.49 4.10
CA SER A 192 5.42 -19.09 4.80
C SER A 192 5.09 -20.46 5.38
N SER A 193 3.91 -20.60 6.01
CA SER A 193 3.40 -21.86 6.53
C SER A 193 3.15 -22.91 5.44
N ALA A 194 2.57 -22.49 4.31
CA ALA A 194 2.22 -23.40 3.21
C ALA A 194 3.45 -23.85 2.41
N VAL A 195 4.40 -22.95 2.15
CA VAL A 195 5.66 -23.28 1.46
C VAL A 195 6.50 -24.24 2.29
N ALA A 196 6.52 -24.12 3.63
CA ALA A 196 7.20 -25.08 4.49
C ALA A 196 6.68 -26.51 4.30
N ALA A 197 5.40 -26.71 3.98
CA ALA A 197 4.82 -28.03 3.70
C ALA A 197 5.28 -28.63 2.36
N THR A 198 5.87 -27.83 1.45
CA THR A 198 6.44 -28.30 0.19
C THR A 198 7.92 -28.70 0.29
N ALA A 199 8.60 -28.37 1.39
CA ALA A 199 10.06 -28.46 1.53
C ALA A 199 10.64 -29.87 1.30
N SER A 200 9.87 -30.93 1.59
CA SER A 200 10.27 -32.32 1.37
C SER A 200 10.08 -32.82 -0.07
N VAL A 201 9.46 -32.03 -0.95
CA VAL A 201 9.15 -32.41 -2.33
C VAL A 201 10.04 -31.61 -3.31
N PRO A 202 11.08 -32.22 -3.94
CA PRO A 202 12.07 -31.48 -4.73
C PRO A 202 11.50 -30.72 -5.93
N ASN A 203 10.38 -31.19 -6.50
CA ASN A 203 9.74 -30.63 -7.68
C ASN A 203 8.34 -30.09 -7.39
N ALA A 204 8.11 -29.65 -6.15
CA ALA A 204 6.86 -29.03 -5.78
C ALA A 204 6.56 -27.83 -6.68
N LYS A 205 5.29 -27.69 -7.06
CA LYS A 205 4.78 -26.59 -7.87
C LYS A 205 4.03 -25.59 -6.99
N ILE A 206 4.34 -24.30 -7.14
CA ILE A 206 3.67 -23.23 -6.42
C ILE A 206 2.99 -22.31 -7.45
N ILE A 207 1.70 -22.12 -7.31
CA ILE A 207 0.87 -21.35 -8.24
C ILE A 207 0.21 -20.23 -7.45
N MET A 208 0.41 -18.98 -7.85
CA MET A 208 -0.31 -17.82 -7.32
C MET A 208 -1.15 -17.18 -8.39
N VAL A 209 -2.42 -16.94 -8.12
CA VAL A 209 -3.34 -16.30 -9.07
C VAL A 209 -4.13 -15.22 -8.33
N SER A 210 -4.21 -14.02 -8.91
CA SER A 210 -5.06 -12.95 -8.37
C SER A 210 -5.38 -11.87 -9.41
N THR A 211 -6.45 -11.11 -9.17
CA THR A 211 -6.56 -9.73 -9.66
C THR A 211 -5.70 -8.83 -8.74
N PRO A 212 -5.27 -7.65 -9.21
CA PRO A 212 -4.57 -6.68 -8.35
C PRO A 212 -5.43 -6.25 -7.14
N ASN A 213 -4.82 -6.04 -5.99
CA ASN A 213 -5.48 -5.48 -4.81
C ASN A 213 -4.52 -4.58 -4.04
N GLY A 214 -4.17 -3.44 -4.62
CA GLY A 214 -3.17 -2.55 -4.06
C GLY A 214 -1.75 -3.13 -4.07
N LYS A 215 -0.86 -2.53 -3.29
CA LYS A 215 0.55 -2.94 -3.17
C LYS A 215 0.78 -3.75 -1.90
N ASP A 216 0.17 -4.94 -1.81
CA ASP A 216 0.31 -5.86 -0.67
C ASP A 216 1.72 -6.47 -0.57
N GLU A 217 2.10 -6.93 0.64
CA GLU A 217 3.44 -7.48 0.88
C GLU A 217 3.69 -8.86 0.26
N LEU A 218 2.66 -9.67 0.05
CA LEU A 218 2.85 -10.98 -0.54
C LEU A 218 2.80 -10.93 -2.06
N TYR A 219 1.61 -10.69 -2.61
CA TYR A 219 1.35 -10.91 -4.03
C TYR A 219 2.01 -9.85 -4.91
N TYR A 220 1.80 -8.55 -4.60
CA TYR A 220 2.42 -7.45 -5.32
C TYR A 220 3.95 -7.54 -5.29
N LYS A 221 4.54 -7.72 -4.10
CA LYS A 221 5.98 -7.80 -3.94
C LYS A 221 6.57 -9.00 -4.68
N THR A 222 5.94 -10.19 -4.55
CA THR A 222 6.35 -11.39 -5.28
C THR A 222 6.26 -11.20 -6.79
N TYR A 223 5.18 -10.57 -7.28
CA TYR A 223 4.98 -10.29 -8.70
C TYR A 223 6.04 -9.31 -9.24
N LYS A 224 6.32 -8.22 -8.52
CA LYS A 224 7.36 -7.25 -8.91
C LYS A 224 8.74 -7.89 -8.96
N GLN A 225 9.10 -8.67 -7.96
CA GLN A 225 10.36 -9.42 -7.94
C GLN A 225 10.44 -10.46 -9.08
N ALA A 226 9.32 -11.09 -9.43
CA ALA A 226 9.27 -12.02 -10.57
C ALA A 226 9.52 -11.31 -11.92
N ILE A 227 8.92 -10.13 -12.13
CA ILE A 227 9.18 -9.30 -13.31
C ILE A 227 10.65 -8.86 -13.37
N ALA A 228 11.23 -8.46 -12.23
CA ALA A 228 12.63 -8.08 -12.09
C ALA A 228 13.60 -9.28 -12.14
N LYS A 229 13.09 -10.53 -12.17
CA LYS A 229 13.88 -11.78 -12.07
C LYS A 229 14.70 -11.89 -10.78
N GLU A 230 14.21 -11.33 -9.70
CA GLU A 230 14.85 -11.34 -8.38
C GLU A 230 14.41 -12.52 -7.51
N ASN A 231 13.38 -13.27 -7.93
CA ASN A 231 12.90 -14.47 -7.28
C ASN A 231 12.71 -15.62 -8.29
N ASN A 232 12.29 -16.78 -7.80
CA ASN A 232 12.13 -18.00 -8.60
C ASN A 232 10.76 -18.11 -9.29
N TYR A 233 9.94 -17.08 -9.25
CA TYR A 233 8.63 -17.08 -9.89
C TYR A 233 8.73 -16.66 -11.36
N THR A 234 7.94 -17.34 -12.20
CA THR A 234 7.67 -16.89 -13.57
C THR A 234 6.35 -16.14 -13.58
N ALA A 235 6.41 -14.85 -13.94
CA ALA A 235 5.23 -13.99 -14.00
C ALA A 235 4.50 -14.12 -15.33
N VAL A 236 3.17 -14.27 -15.30
CA VAL A 236 2.30 -14.25 -16.47
C VAL A 236 1.19 -13.24 -16.24
N GLU A 237 1.04 -12.32 -17.19
CA GLU A 237 0.03 -11.27 -17.13
C GLU A 237 -1.12 -11.56 -18.12
N PHE A 238 -2.36 -11.36 -17.68
CA PHE A 238 -3.57 -11.55 -18.47
C PHE A 238 -4.36 -10.25 -18.56
N LYS A 239 -4.18 -9.52 -19.63
CA LYS A 239 -4.91 -8.29 -19.91
C LYS A 239 -6.18 -8.59 -20.70
N TRP A 240 -7.22 -7.80 -20.51
CA TRP A 240 -8.53 -8.03 -21.14
C TRP A 240 -8.45 -8.06 -22.68
N PHE A 241 -7.58 -7.24 -23.29
CA PHE A 241 -7.44 -7.20 -24.75
C PHE A 241 -6.71 -8.43 -25.33
N GLN A 242 -6.07 -9.26 -24.50
CA GLN A 242 -5.49 -10.54 -24.87
C GLN A 242 -6.54 -11.68 -24.91
N ASP A 243 -7.77 -11.42 -24.43
CA ASP A 243 -8.86 -12.38 -24.39
C ASP A 243 -9.75 -12.22 -25.64
N PRO A 244 -9.86 -13.24 -26.49
CA PRO A 244 -10.65 -13.18 -27.73
C PRO A 244 -12.15 -12.87 -27.52
N ARG A 245 -12.68 -13.08 -26.31
CA ARG A 245 -14.08 -12.76 -25.98
C ARG A 245 -14.30 -11.25 -25.85
N TYR A 246 -13.25 -10.49 -25.53
CA TYR A 246 -13.32 -9.08 -25.13
C TYR A 246 -12.63 -8.12 -26.10
N ASN A 247 -11.77 -8.63 -26.96
CA ASN A 247 -10.98 -7.82 -27.89
C ASN A 247 -11.60 -7.62 -29.28
N LYS A 248 -12.85 -8.04 -29.51
CA LYS A 248 -13.54 -7.80 -30.78
C LYS A 248 -13.55 -6.32 -31.11
N ASN A 249 -13.15 -5.96 -32.34
CA ASN A 249 -13.00 -4.57 -32.82
C ASN A 249 -12.05 -3.76 -31.93
N LEU A 250 -10.94 -4.36 -31.51
CA LEU A 250 -9.90 -3.70 -30.72
C LEU A 250 -9.31 -2.50 -31.47
N LYS A 251 -9.15 -1.41 -30.76
CA LYS A 251 -8.52 -0.16 -31.23
C LYS A 251 -7.56 0.32 -30.17
N TRP A 252 -6.52 0.97 -30.60
CA TRP A 252 -5.59 1.66 -29.71
C TRP A 252 -5.72 3.16 -29.92
N PHE A 253 -5.66 3.95 -28.85
CA PHE A 253 -5.67 5.39 -28.93
C PHE A 253 -4.54 6.00 -28.10
N LYS A 254 -4.06 7.14 -28.59
CA LYS A 254 -3.08 7.97 -27.88
C LYS A 254 -3.54 9.41 -27.92
N LYS A 255 -3.61 10.05 -26.77
CA LYS A 255 -3.96 11.45 -26.65
C LYS A 255 -2.68 12.28 -26.57
N ASN A 256 -2.55 13.27 -27.45
CA ASN A 256 -1.49 14.25 -27.33
C ASN A 256 -1.84 15.21 -26.19
N GLU A 257 -0.98 15.32 -25.19
CA GLU A 257 -1.23 16.15 -24.00
C GLU A 257 -1.20 17.66 -24.31
N GLU A 258 -0.41 18.07 -25.32
CA GLU A 258 -0.26 19.48 -25.68
C GLU A 258 -1.40 19.97 -26.59
N THR A 259 -1.81 19.19 -27.58
CA THR A 259 -2.84 19.59 -28.56
C THR A 259 -4.24 19.09 -28.21
N GLY A 260 -4.33 18.05 -27.36
CA GLY A 260 -5.58 17.38 -27.05
C GLY A 260 -6.10 16.45 -28.15
N GLU A 261 -5.40 16.35 -29.28
CA GLU A 261 -5.76 15.48 -30.41
C GLU A 261 -5.62 13.99 -30.04
N VAL A 262 -6.51 13.16 -30.57
CA VAL A 262 -6.53 11.72 -30.32
C VAL A 262 -6.22 10.98 -31.62
N GLU A 263 -5.12 10.26 -31.62
CA GLU A 263 -4.74 9.34 -32.68
C GLU A 263 -5.32 7.95 -32.43
N TRP A 264 -5.65 7.21 -33.50
CA TRP A 264 -6.23 5.87 -33.42
C TRP A 264 -5.50 4.89 -34.33
N ILE A 265 -5.25 3.67 -33.81
CA ILE A 265 -4.84 2.48 -34.56
C ILE A 265 -5.96 1.45 -34.42
N VAL A 266 -6.46 0.94 -35.54
CA VAL A 266 -7.49 -0.12 -35.59
C VAL A 266 -6.77 -1.45 -35.85
N GLU A 267 -7.03 -2.46 -35.01
CA GLU A 267 -6.48 -3.80 -35.23
C GLU A 267 -7.14 -4.48 -36.43
N GLU A 268 -6.34 -5.24 -37.17
CA GLU A 268 -6.86 -6.04 -38.28
C GLU A 268 -7.74 -7.17 -37.76
N THR A 269 -8.91 -7.29 -38.33
CA THR A 269 -9.83 -8.41 -38.06
C THR A 269 -9.59 -9.56 -39.03
N LEU A 270 -9.60 -10.79 -38.53
CA LEU A 270 -9.43 -12.00 -39.37
C LEU A 270 -10.70 -12.37 -40.12
N ASP A 271 -11.86 -12.00 -39.59
CA ASP A 271 -13.17 -12.37 -40.15
C ASP A 271 -14.24 -11.33 -39.81
N GLU A 272 -15.46 -11.54 -40.36
CA GLU A 272 -16.62 -10.68 -40.16
C GLU A 272 -17.15 -10.71 -38.70
N THR A 273 -16.73 -11.66 -37.88
CA THR A 273 -17.11 -11.74 -36.47
C THR A 273 -16.33 -10.76 -35.57
N GLY A 274 -15.34 -10.07 -36.15
CA GLY A 274 -14.46 -9.16 -35.42
C GLY A 274 -13.32 -9.86 -34.68
N THR A 275 -13.02 -11.12 -35.05
CA THR A 275 -11.84 -11.84 -34.54
C THR A 275 -10.57 -11.11 -34.95
N ILE A 276 -9.68 -10.85 -33.98
CA ILE A 276 -8.47 -10.08 -34.16
C ILE A 276 -7.28 -10.99 -34.43
N ASN A 277 -6.33 -10.53 -35.26
CA ASN A 277 -5.05 -11.17 -35.42
C ASN A 277 -4.22 -10.96 -34.12
N TYR A 278 -3.93 -12.08 -33.43
CA TYR A 278 -3.25 -12.02 -32.13
C TYR A 278 -1.75 -11.76 -32.32
N ASP A 279 -1.31 -10.55 -31.97
CA ASP A 279 0.09 -10.13 -32.01
C ASP A 279 0.50 -9.53 -30.66
N GLU A 280 0.92 -10.40 -29.74
CA GLU A 280 1.29 -10.01 -28.38
C GLU A 280 2.50 -9.08 -28.33
N GLU A 281 3.49 -9.27 -29.21
CA GLU A 281 4.71 -8.45 -29.24
C GLU A 281 4.39 -7.02 -29.68
N ARG A 282 3.60 -6.86 -30.72
CA ARG A 282 3.12 -5.56 -31.19
C ARG A 282 2.31 -4.85 -30.12
N TRP A 283 1.39 -5.54 -29.46
CA TRP A 283 0.54 -4.95 -28.41
C TRP A 283 1.35 -4.49 -27.20
N ARG A 284 2.37 -5.25 -26.78
CA ARG A 284 3.31 -4.80 -25.73
C ARG A 284 4.10 -3.56 -26.12
N ASN A 285 4.48 -3.44 -27.39
CA ASN A 285 5.20 -2.27 -27.89
C ASN A 285 4.27 -1.05 -27.90
N LEU A 286 3.03 -1.19 -28.35
CA LEU A 286 2.03 -0.12 -28.29
C LEU A 286 1.82 0.39 -26.85
N GLU A 287 1.67 -0.50 -25.87
CA GLU A 287 1.57 -0.10 -24.46
C GLU A 287 2.80 0.68 -23.97
N ARG A 288 4.03 0.21 -24.31
CA ARG A 288 5.28 0.91 -23.97
C ARG A 288 5.39 2.29 -24.60
N GLU A 289 4.82 2.47 -25.77
CA GLU A 289 4.72 3.75 -26.47
C GLU A 289 3.60 4.67 -25.94
N GLY A 290 2.84 4.22 -24.95
CA GLY A 290 1.77 4.97 -24.31
C GLY A 290 0.42 4.93 -25.02
N TRP A 291 0.22 3.93 -25.92
CA TRP A 291 -1.09 3.67 -26.51
C TRP A 291 -2.00 2.94 -25.53
N THR A 292 -3.27 3.30 -25.54
CA THR A 292 -4.30 2.72 -24.66
C THR A 292 -5.27 1.87 -25.48
N PRO A 293 -5.51 0.59 -25.11
CA PRO A 293 -6.44 -0.28 -25.81
C PRO A 293 -7.89 0.06 -25.47
N SER A 294 -8.79 -0.10 -26.45
CA SER A 294 -10.23 0.07 -26.30
C SER A 294 -10.99 -0.89 -27.19
N SER A 295 -12.13 -1.39 -26.70
CA SER A 295 -13.09 -2.19 -27.47
C SER A 295 -14.52 -1.82 -27.08
N PRO A 296 -15.53 -2.22 -27.89
CA PRO A 296 -16.93 -2.05 -27.50
C PRO A 296 -17.28 -2.70 -26.16
N TRP A 297 -16.69 -3.88 -25.87
CA TRP A 297 -16.86 -4.57 -24.59
C TRP A 297 -16.24 -3.74 -23.45
N TYR A 298 -15.00 -3.28 -23.59
CA TYR A 298 -14.31 -2.49 -22.57
C TYR A 298 -15.08 -1.21 -22.25
N THR A 299 -15.54 -0.51 -23.30
CA THR A 299 -16.36 0.70 -23.13
C THR A 299 -17.67 0.44 -22.37
N LEU A 300 -18.31 -0.70 -22.66
CA LEU A 300 -19.53 -1.12 -21.94
C LEU A 300 -19.23 -1.42 -20.46
N MET A 301 -18.16 -2.15 -20.19
CA MET A 301 -17.75 -2.50 -18.83
C MET A 301 -17.39 -1.25 -18.00
N CYS A 302 -16.68 -0.29 -18.59
CA CYS A 302 -16.41 0.99 -17.92
C CYS A 302 -17.69 1.71 -17.49
N LYS A 303 -18.72 1.73 -18.37
CA LYS A 303 -20.05 2.29 -18.04
C LYS A 303 -20.76 1.51 -16.93
N GLN A 304 -20.69 0.17 -16.95
CA GLN A 304 -21.26 -0.67 -15.89
C GLN A 304 -20.60 -0.46 -14.53
N PHE A 305 -19.33 -0.12 -14.50
CA PHE A 305 -18.62 0.31 -13.29
C PHE A 305 -18.84 1.79 -12.95
N ASN A 306 -19.82 2.47 -13.58
CA ASN A 306 -20.08 3.90 -13.42
C ASN A 306 -18.86 4.79 -13.69
N ASN A 307 -17.96 4.34 -14.57
CA ASN A 307 -16.65 4.95 -14.83
C ASN A 307 -15.79 5.11 -13.56
N ASP A 308 -16.00 4.26 -12.56
CA ASP A 308 -15.16 4.20 -11.37
C ASP A 308 -13.75 3.74 -11.78
N ARG A 309 -12.84 4.69 -11.82
CA ARG A 309 -11.46 4.46 -12.29
C ARG A 309 -10.73 3.40 -11.48
N MET A 310 -10.96 3.38 -10.15
CA MET A 310 -10.32 2.38 -9.29
C MET A 310 -10.76 0.96 -9.64
N LYS A 311 -12.08 0.74 -9.78
CA LYS A 311 -12.62 -0.58 -10.17
C LYS A 311 -12.17 -0.99 -11.56
N ILE A 312 -12.16 -0.06 -12.51
CA ILE A 312 -11.68 -0.31 -13.88
C ILE A 312 -10.22 -0.74 -13.84
N THR A 313 -9.37 0.01 -13.15
CA THR A 313 -7.94 -0.26 -13.04
C THR A 313 -7.66 -1.61 -12.37
N GLN A 314 -8.40 -1.96 -11.32
CA GLN A 314 -8.28 -3.22 -10.60
C GLN A 314 -8.81 -4.41 -11.41
N GLU A 315 -10.03 -4.30 -11.93
CA GLU A 315 -10.78 -5.44 -12.46
C GLU A 315 -10.53 -5.68 -13.97
N LEU A 316 -10.17 -4.63 -14.72
CA LEU A 316 -9.96 -4.69 -16.16
C LEU A 316 -8.49 -4.43 -16.55
N ASP A 317 -7.88 -3.31 -16.11
CA ASP A 317 -6.57 -2.89 -16.61
C ASP A 317 -5.40 -3.63 -15.97
N VAL A 318 -5.66 -4.44 -14.96
CA VAL A 318 -4.66 -5.29 -14.29
C VAL A 318 -3.51 -4.45 -13.71
N SER A 319 -3.86 -3.30 -13.15
CA SER A 319 -2.88 -2.40 -12.53
C SER A 319 -3.02 -2.40 -11.01
N PHE A 320 -1.90 -2.45 -10.32
CA PHE A 320 -1.86 -2.28 -8.87
C PHE A 320 -2.08 -0.83 -8.43
N MET A 321 -1.81 0.13 -9.31
CA MET A 321 -2.09 1.54 -9.06
C MET A 321 -3.59 1.80 -9.20
N GLY A 322 -4.20 2.38 -8.16
CA GLY A 322 -5.64 2.64 -8.11
C GLY A 322 -6.51 1.45 -7.72
N SER A 323 -5.93 0.27 -7.48
CA SER A 323 -6.66 -0.91 -7.01
C SER A 323 -6.92 -0.90 -5.49
N ALA A 324 -6.29 0.01 -4.74
CA ALA A 324 -6.51 0.21 -3.32
C ALA A 324 -7.37 1.45 -3.04
N ASN A 325 -8.08 1.45 -1.93
CA ASN A 325 -8.82 2.62 -1.43
C ASN A 325 -7.86 3.59 -0.73
N ASN A 326 -6.89 4.12 -1.48
CA ASN A 326 -5.84 4.98 -0.94
C ASN A 326 -6.41 6.28 -0.35
N VAL A 327 -5.87 6.72 0.77
CA VAL A 327 -6.22 8.01 1.41
C VAL A 327 -5.81 9.19 0.54
N VAL A 328 -4.66 9.06 -0.13
CA VAL A 328 -4.15 10.05 -1.09
C VAL A 328 -4.27 9.46 -2.50
N PRO A 329 -4.85 10.21 -3.46
CA PRO A 329 -4.94 9.76 -4.85
C PRO A 329 -3.59 9.40 -5.47
N ALA A 330 -3.55 8.37 -6.31
CA ALA A 330 -2.31 7.90 -6.93
C ALA A 330 -1.59 8.99 -7.74
N GLU A 331 -2.33 9.86 -8.39
CA GLU A 331 -1.79 10.99 -9.16
C GLU A 331 -1.05 12.00 -8.26
N VAL A 332 -1.55 12.20 -7.04
CA VAL A 332 -0.88 13.07 -6.05
C VAL A 332 0.38 12.42 -5.51
N ILE A 333 0.34 11.10 -5.24
CA ILE A 333 1.53 10.34 -4.81
C ILE A 333 2.60 10.39 -5.89
N GLU A 334 2.23 10.16 -7.15
CA GLU A 334 3.14 10.23 -8.30
C GLU A 334 3.71 11.64 -8.49
N MET A 335 2.89 12.68 -8.38
CA MET A 335 3.34 14.06 -8.44
C MET A 335 4.36 14.35 -7.33
N GLN A 336 4.09 13.95 -6.08
CA GLN A 336 5.02 14.09 -4.96
C GLN A 336 6.34 13.35 -5.24
N ASN A 337 6.25 12.12 -5.77
CA ASN A 337 7.41 11.29 -6.08
C ASN A 337 8.30 11.93 -7.15
N VAL A 338 7.73 12.35 -8.27
CA VAL A 338 8.50 12.90 -9.41
C VAL A 338 9.03 14.30 -9.11
N VAL A 339 8.20 15.17 -8.52
CA VAL A 339 8.52 16.59 -8.35
C VAL A 339 9.32 16.86 -7.08
N ASN A 340 8.98 16.22 -5.96
CA ASN A 340 9.46 16.60 -4.64
C ASN A 340 10.50 15.66 -4.03
N VAL A 341 10.46 14.35 -4.31
CA VAL A 341 11.44 13.39 -3.77
C VAL A 341 12.84 13.69 -4.28
N ARG A 342 13.82 13.58 -3.40
CA ARG A 342 15.24 13.79 -3.70
C ARG A 342 16.08 12.75 -2.99
N ASP A 343 17.26 12.45 -3.53
CA ASP A 343 18.25 11.64 -2.83
C ASP A 343 18.78 12.38 -1.60
N PRO A 344 19.00 11.67 -0.47
CA PRO A 344 19.57 12.29 0.72
C PRO A 344 21.01 12.73 0.48
N ILE A 345 21.43 13.80 1.16
CA ILE A 345 22.79 14.33 1.09
C ILE A 345 23.74 13.38 1.83
N THR A 346 24.56 12.66 1.07
CA THR A 346 25.48 11.64 1.61
C THR A 346 26.58 12.24 2.51
N THR A 347 26.97 13.47 2.29
CA THR A 347 28.00 14.18 3.10
C THR A 347 27.51 14.57 4.49
N LEU A 348 26.20 14.60 4.71
CA LEU A 348 25.60 14.88 6.03
C LEU A 348 25.25 13.60 6.80
N ARG A 349 25.45 12.43 6.19
CA ARG A 349 25.14 11.14 6.81
C ARG A 349 25.96 10.92 8.07
N ASP A 350 25.28 10.63 9.18
CA ASP A 350 25.94 10.19 10.41
C ASP A 350 26.32 8.70 10.28
N PRO A 351 27.61 8.34 10.31
CA PRO A 351 28.04 6.95 10.24
C PRO A 351 27.56 6.09 11.41
N LEU A 352 27.27 6.70 12.57
CA LEU A 352 26.79 6.02 13.78
C LEU A 352 25.27 5.79 13.75
N VAL A 353 24.55 6.55 12.92
CA VAL A 353 23.08 6.44 12.76
C VAL A 353 22.75 6.46 11.27
N PRO A 354 23.10 5.39 10.54
CA PRO A 354 22.94 5.32 9.08
C PRO A 354 21.47 5.35 8.62
N GLU A 355 20.53 5.13 9.53
CA GLU A 355 19.08 5.22 9.30
C GLU A 355 18.60 6.66 9.12
N THR A 356 19.42 7.67 9.51
CA THR A 356 19.08 9.09 9.36
C THR A 356 19.42 9.59 7.95
N TRP A 357 18.46 10.25 7.33
CA TRP A 357 18.58 10.88 6.02
C TRP A 357 18.38 12.39 6.15
N PHE A 358 19.24 13.15 5.46
CA PHE A 358 19.20 14.61 5.44
C PHE A 358 19.05 15.11 4.01
N TRP A 359 18.18 16.10 3.79
CA TRP A 359 18.00 16.77 2.49
C TRP A 359 18.46 18.21 2.50
N LYS A 360 18.41 18.87 3.66
CA LYS A 360 18.91 20.24 3.83
C LYS A 360 19.61 20.40 5.19
N PRO A 361 20.75 21.12 5.23
CA PRO A 361 21.31 21.56 6.49
C PRO A 361 20.43 22.64 7.12
N PRO A 362 20.56 22.89 8.43
CA PRO A 362 19.87 24.00 9.08
C PRO A 362 20.27 25.34 8.47
N ILE A 363 19.29 26.22 8.29
CA ILE A 363 19.49 27.60 7.80
C ILE A 363 19.24 28.55 8.95
N ASP A 364 20.17 29.47 9.18
CA ASP A 364 20.07 30.45 10.26
C ASP A 364 18.79 31.30 10.14
N GLY A 365 18.08 31.43 11.24
CA GLY A 365 16.82 32.18 11.30
C GLY A 365 15.59 31.43 10.84
N HIS A 366 15.72 30.23 10.26
CA HIS A 366 14.58 29.35 9.97
C HIS A 366 14.10 28.65 11.24
N ARG A 367 12.78 28.46 11.33
CA ARG A 367 12.13 27.67 12.38
C ARG A 367 11.87 26.27 11.88
N TYR A 368 12.08 25.31 12.78
CA TYR A 368 11.91 23.90 12.50
C TYR A 368 10.96 23.26 13.51
N ILE A 369 10.17 22.30 13.04
CA ILE A 369 9.43 21.38 13.89
C ILE A 369 10.08 20.01 13.77
N LEU A 370 10.41 19.41 14.93
CA LEU A 370 10.85 18.04 15.02
C LEU A 370 9.72 17.20 15.62
N ALA A 371 9.12 16.35 14.81
CA ALA A 371 8.12 15.38 15.25
C ALA A 371 8.76 14.02 15.53
N CYS A 372 8.23 13.26 16.47
CA CYS A 372 8.65 11.89 16.76
C CYS A 372 7.45 11.01 17.10
N ASP A 373 7.33 9.90 16.36
CA ASP A 373 6.45 8.78 16.68
C ASP A 373 7.30 7.61 17.18
N PRO A 374 7.42 7.42 18.50
CA PRO A 374 8.34 6.46 19.08
C PRO A 374 7.72 5.06 19.17
N SER A 375 8.44 4.04 18.72
CA SER A 375 8.10 2.63 18.91
C SER A 375 8.88 2.00 20.06
N ARG A 376 8.45 0.81 20.51
CA ARG A 376 9.14 0.06 21.57
C ARG A 376 10.50 -0.51 21.14
N GLY A 377 10.77 -0.59 19.82
CA GLY A 377 11.99 -1.15 19.27
C GLY A 377 12.06 -2.68 19.22
N ASP A 378 11.15 -3.40 19.89
CA ASP A 378 11.08 -4.86 19.96
C ASP A 378 10.05 -5.49 19.00
N ALA A 379 9.17 -4.68 18.43
CA ALA A 379 8.10 -5.10 17.52
C ALA A 379 8.44 -4.81 16.02
N ALA A 380 7.47 -4.99 15.15
CA ALA A 380 7.59 -4.68 13.73
C ALA A 380 7.68 -3.18 13.48
N ASP A 381 7.02 -2.37 14.31
CA ASP A 381 6.94 -0.92 14.16
C ASP A 381 8.29 -0.24 14.38
N ARG A 382 8.53 0.83 13.64
CA ARG A 382 9.76 1.62 13.71
C ARG A 382 9.48 2.95 14.39
N THR A 383 10.53 3.52 15.01
CA THR A 383 10.49 4.92 15.44
C THR A 383 10.76 5.81 14.25
N ALA A 384 9.87 6.76 14.00
CA ALA A 384 10.06 7.84 13.05
C ALA A 384 10.40 9.14 13.77
N ILE A 385 11.43 9.86 13.28
CA ILE A 385 11.72 11.25 13.65
C ILE A 385 11.79 12.06 12.36
N GLU A 386 11.01 13.12 12.29
CA GLU A 386 10.86 13.97 11.11
C GLU A 386 11.19 15.42 11.46
N VAL A 387 12.02 16.09 10.66
CA VAL A 387 12.24 17.52 10.79
C VAL A 387 11.64 18.26 9.60
N ILE A 388 10.84 19.26 9.90
CA ILE A 388 10.08 20.06 8.95
C ILE A 388 10.58 21.50 9.00
N ASP A 389 11.00 22.04 7.86
CA ASP A 389 11.28 23.47 7.69
C ASP A 389 9.98 24.22 7.42
N VAL A 390 9.62 25.15 8.29
CA VAL A 390 8.37 25.91 8.19
C VAL A 390 8.54 27.30 7.57
N ASP A 391 9.78 27.73 7.38
CA ASP A 391 10.14 29.03 6.78
C ASP A 391 10.84 28.86 5.42
N GLY A 392 10.79 27.64 4.85
CA GLY A 392 11.38 27.36 3.54
C GLY A 392 10.83 28.25 2.43
N ARG A 393 11.62 28.44 1.38
CA ARG A 393 11.22 29.18 0.17
C ARG A 393 11.63 28.39 -1.06
N ASP A 394 10.81 28.46 -2.11
CA ASP A 394 11.15 27.93 -3.42
C ASP A 394 12.09 28.88 -4.19
N GLU A 395 12.44 28.49 -5.41
CA GLU A 395 13.33 29.26 -6.28
C GLU A 395 12.75 30.65 -6.64
N ASP A 396 11.43 30.79 -6.61
CA ASP A 396 10.72 32.04 -6.85
C ASP A 396 10.52 32.87 -5.57
N GLY A 397 11.03 32.39 -4.42
CA GLY A 397 10.89 33.04 -3.11
C GLY A 397 9.53 32.84 -2.44
N LYS A 398 8.65 31.96 -2.97
CA LYS A 398 7.35 31.64 -2.39
C LYS A 398 7.52 30.74 -1.16
N PRO A 399 6.78 31.00 -0.06
CA PRO A 399 6.85 30.14 1.13
C PRO A 399 6.50 28.70 0.82
N ILE A 400 7.32 27.77 1.33
CA ILE A 400 7.08 26.33 1.25
C ILE A 400 7.32 25.69 2.62
N VAL A 401 6.59 24.63 2.91
CA VAL A 401 6.83 23.75 4.05
C VAL A 401 7.37 22.43 3.50
N GLU A 402 8.51 21.97 4.03
CA GLU A 402 9.17 20.79 3.49
C GLU A 402 9.86 19.93 4.54
N GLN A 403 9.92 18.63 4.25
CA GLN A 403 10.72 17.67 5.00
C GLN A 403 12.22 17.92 4.75
N VAL A 404 13.04 18.04 5.80
CA VAL A 404 14.48 18.30 5.68
C VAL A 404 15.35 17.20 6.29
N MET A 405 14.81 16.39 7.20
CA MET A 405 15.49 15.25 7.80
C MET A 405 14.47 14.18 8.18
N GLU A 406 14.86 12.92 8.07
CA GLU A 406 14.12 11.73 8.49
C GLU A 406 15.07 10.78 9.22
N TYR A 407 14.62 10.24 10.34
CA TYR A 407 15.15 9.02 10.95
C TYR A 407 14.05 7.97 10.98
N LEU A 408 14.35 6.77 10.51
CA LEU A 408 13.42 5.63 10.55
C LEU A 408 14.17 4.37 10.99
N GLY A 409 14.07 4.02 12.27
CA GLY A 409 14.84 2.94 12.85
C GLY A 409 14.25 2.35 14.12
N LYS A 410 15.04 1.52 14.79
CA LYS A 410 14.66 0.85 16.04
C LYS A 410 15.67 1.17 17.12
N LYS A 411 15.27 1.97 18.09
CA LYS A 411 16.07 2.29 19.28
C LYS A 411 15.17 2.36 20.51
N LEU A 412 15.76 2.27 21.70
CA LEU A 412 15.02 2.40 22.95
C LEU A 412 14.62 3.86 23.21
N GLY A 413 13.60 4.09 24.02
CA GLY A 413 13.04 5.41 24.24
C GLY A 413 14.01 6.47 24.78
N ASP A 414 14.96 6.09 25.65
CA ASP A 414 16.02 6.97 26.14
C ASP A 414 17.05 7.33 25.06
N GLU A 415 17.47 6.37 24.23
CA GLU A 415 18.33 6.61 23.06
C GLU A 415 17.65 7.53 22.04
N ILE A 416 16.34 7.34 21.83
CA ILE A 416 15.53 8.20 20.96
C ILE A 416 15.48 9.61 21.52
N GLY A 417 15.26 9.77 22.84
CA GLY A 417 15.28 11.07 23.51
C GLY A 417 16.61 11.82 23.31
N GLN A 418 17.74 11.09 23.33
CA GLN A 418 19.06 11.66 23.05
C GLN A 418 19.21 12.08 21.57
N LEU A 419 18.70 11.27 20.63
CA LEU A 419 18.71 11.63 19.20
C LEU A 419 17.88 12.87 18.94
N ILE A 420 16.66 12.93 19.49
CA ILE A 420 15.78 14.10 19.38
C ILE A 420 16.50 15.36 19.92
N PHE A 421 17.13 15.26 21.08
CA PHE A 421 17.90 16.38 21.65
C PHE A 421 18.98 16.88 20.70
N ASN A 422 19.76 15.97 20.12
CA ASN A 422 20.86 16.32 19.22
C ASN A 422 20.34 16.98 17.93
N TYR A 423 19.33 16.37 17.28
CA TYR A 423 18.77 16.90 16.05
C TYR A 423 17.99 18.20 16.26
N ALA A 424 17.24 18.31 17.36
CA ALA A 424 16.53 19.54 17.67
C ALA A 424 17.49 20.72 17.90
N ARG A 425 18.62 20.49 18.58
CA ARG A 425 19.66 21.50 18.72
C ARG A 425 20.34 21.84 17.41
N MET A 426 20.59 20.83 16.56
CA MET A 426 21.17 21.03 15.24
C MET A 426 20.28 21.95 14.38
N TYR A 427 18.96 21.74 14.42
CA TYR A 427 17.99 22.53 13.67
C TYR A 427 17.44 23.71 14.49
N ASN A 428 18.31 24.64 14.87
CA ASN A 428 18.00 25.93 15.50
C ASN A 428 17.13 25.83 16.77
N ASN A 429 17.33 24.80 17.60
CA ASN A 429 16.47 24.47 18.72
C ASN A 429 15.01 24.25 18.27
N ALA A 430 14.80 23.32 17.33
CA ALA A 430 13.51 22.97 16.74
C ALA A 430 12.42 22.78 17.80
N PHE A 431 11.17 23.08 17.45
CA PHE A 431 10.02 22.80 18.29
C PHE A 431 9.71 21.31 18.27
N VAL A 432 9.83 20.65 19.41
CA VAL A 432 9.74 19.19 19.52
C VAL A 432 8.34 18.73 19.86
N VAL A 433 7.80 17.83 19.04
CA VAL A 433 6.48 17.20 19.21
C VAL A 433 6.67 15.69 19.29
N VAL A 434 6.45 15.08 20.42
CA VAL A 434 6.60 13.61 20.62
C VAL A 434 5.21 13.03 20.89
N ASP A 435 4.87 11.92 20.22
CA ASP A 435 3.67 11.16 20.58
C ASP A 435 3.85 10.51 21.96
N ALA A 436 3.04 10.93 22.90
CA ALA A 436 3.00 10.40 24.27
C ALA A 436 1.89 9.36 24.47
N THR A 437 1.19 8.95 23.40
CA THR A 437 0.14 7.95 23.47
C THR A 437 0.73 6.57 23.79
N GLY A 438 0.30 5.93 24.87
CA GLY A 438 0.74 4.57 25.22
C GLY A 438 2.07 4.45 25.98
N GLY A 439 2.67 5.56 26.43
CA GLY A 439 3.77 5.58 27.42
C GLY A 439 5.18 5.39 26.88
N VAL A 440 5.38 5.04 25.61
CA VAL A 440 6.72 4.93 25.01
C VAL A 440 7.34 6.31 24.84
N GLY A 441 6.55 7.29 24.43
CA GLY A 441 6.97 8.67 24.30
C GLY A 441 7.35 9.34 25.60
N ASP A 442 6.82 8.86 26.74
CA ASP A 442 7.17 9.39 28.06
C ASP A 442 8.65 9.23 28.37
N ALA A 443 9.26 8.10 27.99
CA ALA A 443 10.70 7.88 28.16
C ALA A 443 11.53 8.88 27.34
N CYS A 444 11.13 9.17 26.12
CA CYS A 444 11.75 10.18 25.27
C CYS A 444 11.63 11.58 25.87
N LEU A 445 10.44 11.93 26.36
CA LEU A 445 10.16 13.24 26.97
C LEU A 445 10.90 13.43 28.28
N LEU A 446 10.96 12.41 29.14
CA LEU A 446 11.73 12.44 30.38
C LEU A 446 13.22 12.67 30.09
N THR A 447 13.76 12.00 29.08
CA THR A 447 15.16 12.20 28.66
C THR A 447 15.39 13.64 28.18
N LEU A 448 14.52 14.17 27.33
CA LEU A 448 14.61 15.56 26.84
C LEU A 448 14.55 16.59 27.98
N ILE A 449 13.64 16.40 28.93
CA ILE A 449 13.48 17.27 30.10
C ILE A 449 14.71 17.17 31.00
N SER A 450 15.26 15.96 31.20
CA SER A 450 16.48 15.76 32.01
C SER A 450 17.72 16.42 31.40
N LEU A 451 17.78 16.48 30.06
CA LEU A 451 18.81 17.18 29.30
C LEU A 451 18.60 18.72 29.25
N GLY A 452 17.53 19.20 29.89
CA GLY A 452 17.20 20.63 29.97
C GLY A 452 16.62 21.23 28.70
N TYR A 453 16.10 20.40 27.76
CA TYR A 453 15.46 20.90 26.57
C TYR A 453 14.09 21.53 26.91
N LYS A 454 13.85 22.75 26.44
CA LYS A 454 12.66 23.52 26.86
C LYS A 454 11.62 23.71 25.77
N ASN A 455 12.01 23.57 24.49
CA ASN A 455 11.16 23.85 23.34
C ASN A 455 10.34 22.64 22.95
N ILE A 456 9.50 22.14 23.87
CA ILE A 456 8.67 20.93 23.75
C ILE A 456 7.21 21.33 23.67
N PHE A 457 6.44 20.63 22.85
CA PHE A 457 4.97 20.74 22.80
C PHE A 457 4.33 20.18 24.07
N TYR A 458 3.35 20.91 24.60
CA TYR A 458 2.51 20.47 25.72
C TYR A 458 1.05 20.44 25.28
N ASP A 459 0.43 19.28 25.44
CA ASP A 459 -0.99 19.11 25.14
C ASP A 459 -1.85 19.70 26.27
N ASP A 460 -2.93 20.40 25.89
CA ASP A 460 -3.89 20.96 26.84
C ASP A 460 -5.02 19.94 27.04
N THR A 461 -5.00 19.27 28.18
CA THR A 461 -5.99 18.22 28.52
C THR A 461 -7.43 18.76 28.65
N SER A 462 -7.61 20.10 28.75
CA SER A 462 -8.92 20.74 28.77
C SER A 462 -9.60 20.78 27.40
N LEU A 463 -8.89 20.58 26.31
CA LEU A 463 -9.38 20.67 24.93
C LEU A 463 -10.01 19.36 24.42
N LYS A 464 -10.70 18.60 25.27
CA LYS A 464 -11.38 17.35 24.90
C LYS A 464 -12.52 17.47 23.88
N LYS A 465 -12.85 18.68 23.40
CA LYS A 465 -13.87 18.92 22.36
C LYS A 465 -13.42 20.03 21.43
N TYR A 466 -12.94 19.65 20.27
CA TYR A 466 -12.75 20.56 19.15
C TYR A 466 -14.10 20.94 18.54
N THR A 467 -14.65 22.05 18.99
CA THR A 467 -15.57 22.86 18.17
C THR A 467 -14.83 24.14 17.80
N ILE A 468 -14.89 24.51 16.52
CA ILE A 468 -14.26 25.72 15.97
C ILE A 468 -14.63 27.00 16.75
N GLN A 469 -15.72 26.96 17.52
CA GLN A 469 -16.20 28.07 18.35
C GLN A 469 -15.48 28.19 19.72
N ASP A 470 -14.88 27.10 20.24
CA ASP A 470 -14.31 27.12 21.61
C ASP A 470 -12.82 27.51 21.64
N THR A 471 -12.20 27.72 20.48
CA THR A 471 -10.76 28.04 20.34
C THR A 471 -10.40 29.39 20.98
N TYR A 472 -11.34 30.20 21.34
CA TYR A 472 -11.12 31.58 21.84
C TYR A 472 -11.25 31.78 23.33
N SER A 473 -11.78 30.81 24.11
CA SER A 473 -12.20 31.08 25.49
C SER A 473 -11.47 30.34 26.60
N SER A 474 -10.64 29.35 26.35
CA SER A 474 -10.05 28.56 27.44
C SER A 474 -8.54 28.38 27.34
N PHE A 475 -7.80 29.41 27.71
CA PHE A 475 -6.47 29.25 28.28
C PHE A 475 -6.65 28.97 29.77
N SER A 476 -6.47 27.73 30.23
CA SER A 476 -6.25 27.52 31.65
C SER A 476 -4.89 28.13 32.02
N PRO A 477 -4.84 29.09 32.92
CA PRO A 477 -3.57 29.68 33.34
C PRO A 477 -2.74 28.75 34.23
N ASP A 478 -3.28 27.57 34.60
CA ASP A 478 -2.60 26.66 35.53
C ASP A 478 -1.63 25.75 34.79
N PRO A 479 -0.30 25.85 35.06
CA PRO A 479 0.71 24.98 34.47
C PRO A 479 0.55 23.48 34.77
N HIS A 480 -0.25 23.12 35.77
CA HIS A 480 -0.48 21.76 36.21
C HIS A 480 -1.48 20.98 35.30
N ASP A 481 -2.20 21.67 34.44
CA ASP A 481 -3.16 21.05 33.50
C ASP A 481 -2.57 20.67 32.16
N ARG A 482 -1.25 20.83 31.96
CA ARG A 482 -0.57 20.55 30.70
C ARG A 482 0.31 19.33 30.82
N MET A 483 0.15 18.40 29.89
CA MET A 483 1.00 17.21 29.75
C MET A 483 2.01 17.41 28.63
N PRO A 484 3.29 17.05 28.83
CA PRO A 484 4.28 17.11 27.76
C PRO A 484 3.95 16.07 26.69
N GLY A 485 4.19 16.43 25.42
CA GLY A 485 3.92 15.55 24.27
C GLY A 485 2.54 15.71 23.68
N PHE A 486 2.32 15.02 22.57
CA PHE A 486 1.08 15.00 21.80
C PHE A 486 0.31 13.72 22.13
N HIS A 487 -1.01 13.82 22.31
CA HIS A 487 -1.88 12.67 22.58
C HIS A 487 -2.84 12.46 21.41
N MET A 488 -2.72 11.33 20.73
CA MET A 488 -3.49 11.02 19.52
C MET A 488 -4.98 10.76 19.77
N GLN A 489 -5.39 10.48 21.01
CA GLN A 489 -6.79 10.19 21.33
C GLN A 489 -7.74 11.31 20.88
N GLY A 490 -8.60 10.99 19.89
CA GLY A 490 -9.54 11.94 19.30
C GLY A 490 -8.97 12.84 18.19
N ASN A 491 -7.65 12.94 18.08
CA ASN A 491 -6.96 13.82 17.11
C ASN A 491 -6.45 13.07 15.88
N ARG A 492 -6.38 11.72 15.88
CA ARG A 492 -5.79 10.94 14.78
C ARG A 492 -6.47 11.21 13.44
N PHE A 493 -7.79 11.15 13.36
CA PHE A 493 -8.51 11.35 12.10
C PHE A 493 -8.37 12.78 11.55
N PRO A 494 -8.62 13.87 12.33
CA PRO A 494 -8.39 15.23 11.88
C PRO A 494 -6.96 15.50 11.43
N MET A 495 -5.98 14.98 12.17
CA MET A 495 -4.54 15.12 11.89
C MET A 495 -4.17 14.47 10.54
N LEU A 496 -4.55 13.21 10.34
CA LEU A 496 -4.29 12.47 9.10
C LEU A 496 -5.04 13.07 7.90
N SER A 497 -6.27 13.56 8.11
CA SER A 497 -7.07 14.23 7.08
C SER A 497 -6.45 15.56 6.64
N ALA A 498 -5.92 16.34 7.58
CA ALA A 498 -5.21 17.59 7.30
C ALA A 498 -3.94 17.32 6.47
N PHE A 499 -3.15 16.31 6.85
CA PHE A 499 -1.96 15.89 6.11
C PHE A 499 -2.29 15.50 4.67
N ALA A 500 -3.29 14.64 4.47
CA ALA A 500 -3.75 14.26 3.13
C ALA A 500 -4.23 15.49 2.31
N GLY A 501 -4.83 16.48 2.98
CA GLY A 501 -5.20 17.76 2.38
C GLY A 501 -3.99 18.54 1.86
N MET A 502 -2.96 18.72 2.70
CA MET A 502 -1.73 19.44 2.36
C MET A 502 -0.96 18.78 1.20
N LEU A 503 -0.99 17.44 1.11
CA LEU A 503 -0.39 16.73 -0.02
C LEU A 503 -1.16 16.98 -1.32
N ARG A 504 -2.50 16.99 -1.29
CA ARG A 504 -3.36 17.27 -2.46
C ARG A 504 -3.18 18.69 -2.99
N THR A 505 -2.96 19.66 -2.11
CA THR A 505 -2.73 21.08 -2.48
C THR A 505 -1.26 21.40 -2.73
N ASN A 506 -0.34 20.42 -2.56
CA ASN A 506 1.10 20.58 -2.66
C ASN A 506 1.66 21.68 -1.71
N GLU A 507 1.00 21.89 -0.57
CA GLU A 507 1.45 22.81 0.46
C GLU A 507 2.61 22.25 1.31
N PHE A 508 2.75 20.92 1.32
CA PHE A 508 3.86 20.22 1.95
C PHE A 508 4.63 19.40 0.92
N LYS A 509 5.97 19.49 0.96
CA LYS A 509 6.86 18.75 0.05
C LYS A 509 7.51 17.57 0.77
N VAL A 510 7.15 16.37 0.35
CA VAL A 510 7.80 15.13 0.79
C VAL A 510 9.14 14.99 0.09
N ARG A 511 10.22 14.73 0.84
CA ARG A 511 11.56 14.50 0.30
C ARG A 511 11.95 13.02 0.30
N SER A 512 11.37 12.24 1.20
CA SER A 512 11.71 10.83 1.40
C SER A 512 10.94 9.90 0.48
N ILE A 513 11.65 9.02 -0.21
CA ILE A 513 11.05 7.89 -0.92
C ILE A 513 10.40 6.88 0.05
N ARG A 514 10.83 6.82 1.32
CA ARG A 514 10.22 5.95 2.33
C ARG A 514 8.80 6.39 2.64
N VAL A 515 8.56 7.70 2.77
CA VAL A 515 7.20 8.27 2.94
C VAL A 515 6.33 7.97 1.73
N ILE A 516 6.85 8.06 0.50
CA ILE A 516 6.10 7.70 -0.71
C ILE A 516 5.67 6.23 -0.67
N ASN A 517 6.57 5.32 -0.27
CA ASN A 517 6.24 3.90 -0.13
C ASN A 517 5.14 3.63 0.91
N GLU A 518 5.13 4.39 2.02
CA GLU A 518 4.05 4.34 3.01
C GLU A 518 2.73 4.89 2.44
N LEU A 519 2.76 6.04 1.73
CA LEU A 519 1.57 6.64 1.09
C LEU A 519 0.92 5.70 0.07
N GLU A 520 1.71 4.91 -0.65
CA GLU A 520 1.20 3.93 -1.61
C GLU A 520 0.39 2.80 -0.96
N THR A 521 0.64 2.51 0.32
CA THR A 521 -0.04 1.48 1.10
C THR A 521 -0.99 2.03 2.16
N TRP A 522 -1.17 3.35 2.20
CA TRP A 522 -2.03 4.04 3.16
C TRP A 522 -3.47 4.13 2.63
N ILE A 523 -4.38 3.40 3.26
CA ILE A 523 -5.75 3.14 2.75
C ILE A 523 -6.83 3.47 3.77
N PHE A 524 -8.06 3.63 3.27
CA PHE A 524 -9.24 3.59 4.12
C PHE A 524 -9.62 2.14 4.41
N LYS A 525 -9.55 1.70 5.67
CA LYS A 525 -9.91 0.35 6.13
C LYS A 525 -11.33 0.27 6.65
N GLY A 526 -11.99 -0.86 6.34
CA GLY A 526 -13.31 -1.23 6.87
C GLY A 526 -14.44 -0.30 6.45
N GLU A 527 -15.65 -0.60 6.94
CA GLU A 527 -16.86 0.20 6.70
C GLU A 527 -16.81 1.58 7.37
N THR A 528 -15.99 1.73 8.40
CA THR A 528 -15.81 2.98 9.16
C THR A 528 -14.93 4.00 8.47
N GLY A 529 -14.23 3.63 7.37
CA GLY A 529 -13.32 4.53 6.66
C GLY A 529 -12.11 4.98 7.49
N ARG A 530 -11.61 4.15 8.40
CA ARG A 530 -10.42 4.46 9.19
C ARG A 530 -9.20 4.53 8.27
N MET A 531 -8.41 5.61 8.36
CA MET A 531 -7.14 5.73 7.66
C MET A 531 -6.08 4.89 8.39
N ASP A 532 -5.47 3.94 7.66
CA ASP A 532 -4.53 2.97 8.21
C ASP A 532 -3.66 2.38 7.09
N HIS A 533 -2.55 1.75 7.43
CA HIS A 533 -1.72 1.04 6.48
C HIS A 533 -2.33 -0.32 6.07
N MET A 534 -1.97 -0.85 4.90
CA MET A 534 -2.27 -2.24 4.52
C MET A 534 -1.62 -3.22 5.49
N SER A 535 -2.17 -4.46 5.56
CA SER A 535 -1.55 -5.51 6.38
C SER A 535 -0.13 -5.78 5.92
N GLY A 536 0.81 -5.75 6.87
CA GLY A 536 2.24 -5.94 6.61
C GLY A 536 2.99 -4.70 6.10
N SER A 537 2.34 -3.55 6.02
CA SER A 537 2.96 -2.24 5.76
C SER A 537 2.97 -1.39 7.03
N HIS A 538 3.57 -0.22 6.96
CA HIS A 538 3.72 0.73 8.07
C HIS A 538 3.25 2.12 7.65
N ASP A 539 2.87 2.96 8.64
CA ASP A 539 2.52 4.37 8.47
C ASP A 539 3.22 5.27 9.52
N ASP A 540 4.39 4.83 9.99
CA ASP A 540 5.14 5.47 11.07
C ASP A 540 5.59 6.90 10.66
N SER A 541 6.19 7.05 9.46
CA SER A 541 6.61 8.36 8.93
C SER A 541 5.42 9.25 8.60
N ILE A 542 4.34 8.69 8.04
CA ILE A 542 3.08 9.42 7.77
C ILE A 542 2.51 9.99 9.06
N THR A 543 2.40 9.16 10.10
CA THR A 543 1.85 9.56 11.40
C THR A 543 2.72 10.64 12.05
N CYS A 544 4.03 10.48 11.99
CA CYS A 544 5.00 11.43 12.51
C CYS A 544 4.91 12.80 11.80
N LEU A 545 4.94 12.82 10.46
CA LEU A 545 4.79 14.05 9.66
C LEU A 545 3.44 14.73 9.89
N ALA A 546 2.35 13.95 9.88
CA ALA A 546 1.01 14.45 10.10
C ALA A 546 0.88 15.15 11.46
N MET A 547 1.47 14.58 12.53
CA MET A 547 1.50 15.17 13.86
C MET A 547 2.26 16.50 13.87
N GLY A 548 3.45 16.57 13.29
CA GLY A 548 4.25 17.80 13.22
C GLY A 548 3.52 18.91 12.47
N LEU A 549 2.93 18.60 11.31
CA LEU A 549 2.19 19.56 10.50
C LEU A 549 0.86 20.00 11.15
N PHE A 550 0.19 19.10 11.85
CA PHE A 550 -1.03 19.44 12.60
C PHE A 550 -0.74 20.43 13.72
N VAL A 551 0.33 20.17 14.50
CA VAL A 551 0.75 21.09 15.57
C VAL A 551 1.24 22.42 14.97
N MET A 552 1.90 22.40 13.81
CA MET A 552 2.28 23.63 13.10
C MET A 552 1.05 24.51 12.82
N GLN A 553 0.04 23.97 12.15
CA GLN A 553 -1.18 24.72 11.81
C GLN A 553 -1.87 25.28 13.06
N TYR A 554 -1.97 24.48 14.11
CA TYR A 554 -2.59 24.88 15.36
C TYR A 554 -1.81 25.99 16.06
N SER A 555 -0.48 25.88 16.13
CA SER A 555 0.38 26.85 16.80
C SER A 555 0.46 28.17 16.04
N PHE A 556 0.52 28.14 14.72
CA PHE A 556 0.60 29.36 13.90
C PHE A 556 -0.70 30.14 13.91
N ASN A 557 -1.85 29.49 13.81
CA ASN A 557 -3.16 30.16 13.91
C ASN A 557 -3.34 30.87 15.25
N LYS A 558 -2.90 30.25 16.35
CA LYS A 558 -2.90 30.86 17.68
C LYS A 558 -1.99 32.09 17.74
N LEU A 559 -0.83 32.00 17.10
CA LEU A 559 0.16 33.05 17.11
C LEU A 559 -0.31 34.29 16.34
N GLU A 560 -0.89 34.11 15.16
CA GLU A 560 -1.45 35.20 14.37
C GLU A 560 -2.62 35.88 15.09
N ALA A 561 -3.49 35.09 15.72
CA ALA A 561 -4.56 35.61 16.56
C ALA A 561 -4.04 36.42 17.76
N THR A 562 -2.94 35.96 18.37
CA THR A 562 -2.29 36.67 19.48
C THR A 562 -1.58 37.93 18.99
N LYS A 563 -0.82 37.87 17.91
CA LYS A 563 -0.20 39.05 17.26
C LYS A 563 -1.24 40.09 16.87
N SER A 564 -2.37 39.67 16.31
CA SER A 564 -3.48 40.57 15.95
C SER A 564 -4.11 41.22 17.18
N LYS A 565 -4.29 40.48 18.28
CA LYS A 565 -4.76 41.01 19.56
C LYS A 565 -3.78 41.99 20.19
N ASP A 566 -2.49 41.62 20.20
CA ASP A 566 -1.43 42.46 20.77
C ASP A 566 -1.27 43.74 19.94
N ALA A 567 -1.33 43.65 18.62
CA ALA A 567 -1.35 44.81 17.73
C ALA A 567 -2.58 45.70 17.94
N ALA A 568 -3.76 45.10 18.15
CA ALA A 568 -4.99 45.84 18.46
C ALA A 568 -4.90 46.50 19.84
N ILE A 569 -4.35 45.81 20.85
CA ILE A 569 -4.12 46.36 22.20
C ILE A 569 -3.08 47.49 22.11
N LEU A 570 -1.98 47.29 21.42
CA LEU A 570 -0.97 48.31 21.20
C LEU A 570 -1.55 49.55 20.52
N LYS A 571 -2.37 49.35 19.47
CA LYS A 571 -3.06 50.41 18.74
C LYS A 571 -4.11 51.13 19.58
N ALA A 572 -4.73 50.45 20.55
CA ALA A 572 -5.68 51.03 21.47
C ALA A 572 -5.02 51.93 22.54
N TYR A 573 -3.82 51.58 22.96
CA TYR A 573 -3.10 52.27 24.05
C TYR A 573 -1.99 53.23 23.58
N THR A 574 -1.57 53.16 22.29
CA THR A 574 -0.54 54.01 21.71
C THR A 574 -1.11 54.94 20.67
N THR A 575 -0.47 56.04 20.46
CA THR A 575 -0.64 56.93 19.30
C THR A 575 0.71 57.22 18.69
N VAL A 576 0.77 57.55 17.42
CA VAL A 576 2.04 57.91 16.75
C VAL A 576 2.26 59.38 16.93
N SER A 577 3.42 59.79 17.44
CA SER A 577 3.83 61.19 17.55
C SER A 577 4.10 61.81 16.19
N SER A 578 4.20 63.12 16.13
CA SER A 578 4.60 63.84 14.93
C SER A 578 6.03 63.47 14.43
N SER A 579 6.83 62.83 15.26
CA SER A 579 8.17 62.29 14.93
C SER A 579 8.11 60.84 14.42
N GLY A 580 6.94 60.22 14.29
CA GLY A 580 6.76 58.82 13.85
C GLY A 580 6.99 57.79 14.95
N LEU A 581 7.14 58.20 16.19
CA LEU A 581 7.33 57.31 17.36
C LEU A 581 5.99 56.96 18.02
N TYR A 582 5.86 55.74 18.54
CA TYR A 582 4.68 55.33 19.32
C TYR A 582 4.71 55.94 20.73
N VAL A 583 3.61 56.54 21.13
CA VAL A 583 3.47 57.16 22.45
C VAL A 583 2.30 56.47 23.20
N ASP A 584 2.52 56.10 24.48
CA ASP A 584 1.49 55.56 25.35
C ASP A 584 0.40 56.62 25.65
N LYS A 585 -0.81 56.36 25.25
CA LYS A 585 -1.96 57.28 25.52
C LYS A 585 -2.26 57.46 26.99
N ARG A 586 -1.81 56.56 27.88
CA ARG A 586 -2.03 56.60 29.32
C ARG A 586 -0.99 57.40 30.07
N ASN A 587 0.24 57.44 29.57
CA ASN A 587 1.35 58.17 30.15
C ASN A 587 1.64 59.40 29.29
N ARG A 588 1.11 60.53 29.67
CA ARG A 588 1.16 61.83 29.01
C ARG A 588 2.57 62.18 28.47
N GLY A 589 3.01 61.58 27.35
CA GLY A 589 4.15 62.05 26.57
C GLY A 589 5.47 61.30 26.70
N GLU A 590 5.56 60.13 27.33
CA GLU A 590 6.76 59.30 27.25
C GLU A 590 6.78 58.53 25.93
N GLU A 591 7.80 58.77 25.10
CA GLU A 591 8.01 58.09 23.81
C GLU A 591 8.51 56.65 24.04
N LEU A 592 7.79 55.67 23.43
CA LEU A 592 8.25 54.30 23.35
C LEU A 592 9.14 54.14 22.10
N LEU A 593 10.42 53.85 22.32
CA LEU A 593 11.32 53.51 21.24
C LEU A 593 10.97 52.14 20.67
N MET A 594 10.73 52.09 19.37
CA MET A 594 10.43 50.87 18.65
C MET A 594 11.69 50.35 17.96
N ASP A 595 11.93 49.06 18.03
CA ASP A 595 13.00 48.40 17.29
C ASP A 595 12.68 48.46 15.77
N PRO A 596 13.51 49.12 14.96
CA PRO A 596 13.28 49.27 13.53
C PRO A 596 13.33 47.93 12.75
N LYS A 597 13.85 46.84 13.34
CA LYS A 597 13.93 45.53 12.67
C LYS A 597 12.68 44.69 12.85
N ASN A 598 11.98 44.81 13.96
CA ASN A 598 10.84 43.92 14.28
C ASN A 598 9.54 44.67 14.64
N GLY A 599 9.56 46.00 14.70
CA GLY A 599 8.39 46.81 14.98
C GLY A 599 7.87 46.68 16.44
N LEU A 600 8.62 46.15 17.37
CA LEU A 600 8.23 45.96 18.75
C LEU A 600 8.82 47.05 19.68
N PRO A 601 8.14 47.39 20.80
CA PRO A 601 8.64 48.35 21.75
C PRO A 601 9.98 47.92 22.35
N PHE A 602 10.99 48.80 22.33
CA PHE A 602 12.27 48.63 23.02
C PHE A 602 12.04 48.79 24.53
N TYR A 603 12.12 47.71 25.28
CA TYR A 603 12.10 47.79 26.74
C TYR A 603 13.52 48.12 27.24
N ASN A 604 13.74 49.39 27.55
CA ASN A 604 14.98 49.83 28.21
C ASN A 604 14.98 49.34 29.68
N ASP A 605 16.13 48.89 30.18
CA ASP A 605 16.31 48.43 31.58
C ASP A 605 15.83 49.43 32.63
N LYS A 606 15.74 50.72 32.30
CA LYS A 606 15.17 51.75 33.15
C LYS A 606 13.65 51.63 33.34
N ILE A 607 12.94 51.07 32.38
CA ILE A 607 11.49 50.81 32.46
C ILE A 607 11.24 49.54 33.30
N MET A 608 12.07 48.55 33.18
CA MET A 608 11.99 47.31 33.97
C MET A 608 12.26 47.53 35.45
N SER A 609 13.08 48.53 35.83
CA SER A 609 13.32 48.85 37.23
C SER A 609 12.15 49.59 37.92
N LYS A 610 11.23 50.22 37.14
CA LYS A 610 10.10 51.00 37.62
C LYS A 610 8.84 50.17 37.88
N TYR A 611 8.71 49.00 37.25
CA TYR A 611 7.55 48.11 37.32
C TYR A 611 7.85 46.71 37.86
N GLY A 612 8.47 46.65 39.04
CA GLY A 612 8.54 45.48 39.93
C GLY A 612 8.93 44.13 39.31
N LYS A 613 9.86 43.47 39.94
CA LYS A 613 10.50 42.20 39.54
C LYS A 613 9.57 40.95 39.47
N ASP A 614 8.31 41.05 39.75
CA ASP A 614 7.47 39.84 40.00
C ASP A 614 6.15 39.87 39.22
N ASN A 615 6.12 39.62 37.97
CA ASN A 615 4.95 39.11 37.23
C ASN A 615 5.06 39.31 35.72
N THR A 616 6.16 38.86 35.14
CA THR A 616 6.17 38.58 33.70
C THR A 616 5.93 37.09 33.51
N PRO A 617 5.00 36.67 32.64
CA PRO A 617 4.93 35.27 32.25
C PRO A 617 6.21 34.90 31.53
N LYS A 618 7.23 34.55 32.28
CA LYS A 618 8.45 33.98 31.74
C LYS A 618 8.09 32.61 31.15
N GLY A 619 8.19 32.46 29.86
CA GLY A 619 8.51 31.20 29.28
C GLY A 619 7.60 30.66 28.15
N ALA A 620 6.36 31.09 28.00
CA ALA A 620 5.46 30.42 27.05
C ALA A 620 5.71 30.76 25.56
N TYR A 621 6.45 31.86 25.29
CA TYR A 621 6.56 32.36 23.91
C TYR A 621 7.95 32.85 23.50
N MET A 622 8.98 32.69 24.36
CA MET A 622 10.33 33.16 24.07
C MET A 622 11.00 32.46 22.89
N TRP A 623 10.62 31.23 22.58
CA TRP A 623 11.17 30.49 21.44
C TRP A 623 10.77 31.08 20.07
N LEU A 624 9.62 31.78 20.01
CA LEU A 624 9.13 32.44 18.80
C LEU A 624 9.85 33.78 18.51
N PHE A 625 10.48 34.37 19.52
CA PHE A 625 11.11 35.66 19.44
C PHE A 625 12.64 35.62 19.71
N ALA A 626 13.16 34.48 20.14
CA ALA A 626 14.58 34.31 20.44
C ALA A 626 15.38 33.79 19.25
N GLY A 627 15.29 34.49 18.13
CA GLY A 627 16.24 34.37 17.03
C GLY A 627 17.52 35.14 17.29
N THR A 628 17.83 35.53 18.54
CA THR A 628 19.10 36.18 18.91
C THR A 628 19.32 36.01 20.41
N TYR A 629 20.06 34.95 20.78
CA TYR A 629 21.10 34.91 21.84
C TYR A 629 21.79 33.57 21.76
#